data_8554b089da52898fbf9b60e14c4e5261
#
_entry.id   8554b089da52898fbf9b60e14c4e5261
#
_cell.length_a   1.000
_cell.length_b   1.000
_cell.length_c   1.000
_cell.angle_alpha   90.00
_cell.angle_beta   90.00
_cell.angle_gamma   90.00
#
_symmetry.space_group_name_H-M   'P 1'
#
loop_
_entity.id
_entity.type
_entity.pdbx_description
1 polymer ?
#
loop_
_entity_poly.entity_id
_entity_poly.type
_entity_poly.pdbx_seq_one_letter_code
_entity_poly.pdbx_strand_id
1 'polypeptide(L)'
;MSKEKQPLSPHLSVYKWQVTNTLSILHRLSGLALFIVGFSLSIWILSISIGQEMFDAISSIFTSPIAIVLWVLVTQAFFYHFLNGIRHLFWDIGKGFETRELKISGAIVVILSLILTALFWLYIFSESN
;
A
#
# COMPACT_ATOMS: atom_id res chain seq x y z
N MET A 1 -14.78 -4.56 -51.37
CA MET A 1 -14.17 -5.04 -50.11
C MET A 1 -14.58 -4.07 -49.01
N SER A 2 -15.52 -4.47 -48.12
CA SER A 2 -15.91 -3.67 -46.96
C SER A 2 -14.70 -3.58 -46.01
N LYS A 3 -14.26 -2.37 -45.69
CA LYS A 3 -13.28 -2.17 -44.62
C LYS A 3 -13.95 -2.66 -43.35
N GLU A 4 -13.67 -3.89 -42.91
CA GLU A 4 -14.02 -4.35 -41.59
C GLU A 4 -13.53 -3.26 -40.57
N LYS A 5 -14.45 -2.80 -39.75
CA LYS A 5 -14.10 -1.84 -38.70
C LYS A 5 -13.13 -2.54 -37.75
N GLN A 6 -11.85 -2.31 -37.96
CA GLN A 6 -10.84 -2.79 -37.01
C GLN A 6 -11.11 -2.21 -35.61
N PRO A 7 -10.96 -3.00 -34.54
CA PRO A 7 -11.11 -2.49 -33.20
C PRO A 7 -10.13 -1.34 -32.96
N LEU A 8 -10.61 -0.25 -32.34
CA LEU A 8 -9.77 0.89 -31.98
C LEU A 8 -8.70 0.45 -30.97
N SER A 9 -7.45 0.83 -31.24
CA SER A 9 -6.37 0.66 -30.26
C SER A 9 -6.71 1.41 -28.96
N PRO A 10 -6.43 0.85 -27.75
CA PRO A 10 -6.69 1.49 -26.47
C PRO A 10 -5.68 2.62 -26.19
N HIS A 11 -5.72 3.69 -26.98
CA HIS A 11 -4.91 4.89 -26.72
C HIS A 11 -5.64 5.86 -25.78
N LEU A 12 -4.92 6.84 -25.23
CA LEU A 12 -5.40 7.73 -24.16
C LEU A 12 -6.74 8.44 -24.45
N SER A 13 -7.03 8.76 -25.72
CA SER A 13 -8.27 9.45 -26.09
C SER A 13 -9.53 8.57 -26.01
N VAL A 14 -9.39 7.24 -26.05
CA VAL A 14 -10.53 6.28 -25.96
C VAL A 14 -10.53 5.51 -24.64
N TYR A 15 -9.46 5.60 -23.86
CA TYR A 15 -9.32 4.89 -22.60
C TYR A 15 -10.19 5.53 -21.51
N LYS A 16 -11.12 4.76 -20.96
CA LYS A 16 -11.92 5.19 -19.81
C LYS A 16 -11.26 4.71 -18.52
N TRP A 17 -10.87 5.65 -17.67
CA TRP A 17 -10.27 5.34 -16.39
C TRP A 17 -11.24 4.57 -15.48
N GLN A 18 -10.76 3.48 -14.91
CA GLN A 18 -11.56 2.63 -14.03
C GLN A 18 -10.95 2.64 -12.61
N VAL A 19 -11.79 2.47 -11.60
CA VAL A 19 -11.36 2.37 -10.19
C VAL A 19 -10.33 1.26 -9.99
N THR A 20 -10.47 0.16 -10.71
CA THR A 20 -9.53 -0.97 -10.67
C THR A 20 -8.10 -0.57 -11.07
N ASN A 21 -7.95 0.37 -11.99
CA ASN A 21 -6.63 0.87 -12.39
C ASN A 21 -5.98 1.67 -11.28
N THR A 22 -6.75 2.54 -10.61
CA THR A 22 -6.28 3.31 -9.44
C THR A 22 -5.81 2.36 -8.34
N LEU A 23 -6.61 1.36 -8.00
CA LEU A 23 -6.25 0.37 -6.97
C LEU A 23 -4.98 -0.42 -7.35
N SER A 24 -4.81 -0.77 -8.63
CA SER A 24 -3.62 -1.46 -9.12
C SER A 24 -2.36 -0.59 -9.02
N ILE A 25 -2.46 0.69 -9.36
CA ILE A 25 -1.34 1.65 -9.24
C ILE A 25 -0.98 1.85 -7.77
N LEU A 26 -1.99 2.08 -6.91
CA LEU A 26 -1.77 2.24 -5.47
C LEU A 26 -1.12 0.99 -4.85
N HIS A 27 -1.50 -0.21 -5.31
CA HIS A 27 -0.87 -1.45 -4.83
C HIS A 27 0.63 -1.51 -5.18
N ARG A 28 1.00 -1.12 -6.39
CA ARG A 28 2.42 -1.06 -6.80
C ARG A 28 3.18 0.01 -6.03
N LEU A 29 2.60 1.19 -5.86
CA LEU A 29 3.21 2.29 -5.11
C LEU A 29 3.38 1.93 -3.62
N SER A 30 2.37 1.28 -3.01
CA SER A 30 2.49 0.81 -1.62
C SER A 30 3.59 -0.24 -1.48
N GLY A 31 3.74 -1.17 -2.43
CA GLY A 31 4.82 -2.14 -2.43
C GLY A 31 6.20 -1.48 -2.52
N LEU A 32 6.36 -0.48 -3.39
CA LEU A 32 7.60 0.30 -3.50
C LEU A 32 7.91 1.06 -2.19
N ALA A 33 6.91 1.71 -1.60
CA ALA A 33 7.06 2.40 -0.33
C ALA A 33 7.50 1.45 0.79
N LEU A 34 6.88 0.28 0.90
CA LEU A 34 7.23 -0.75 1.89
C LEU A 34 8.64 -1.30 1.67
N PHE A 35 9.08 -1.46 0.42
CA PHE A 35 10.45 -1.86 0.11
C PHE A 35 11.47 -0.83 0.63
N ILE A 36 11.25 0.46 0.37
CA ILE A 36 12.12 1.55 0.85
C ILE A 36 12.16 1.57 2.39
N VAL A 37 11.00 1.44 3.03
CA VAL A 37 10.90 1.40 4.49
C VAL A 37 11.57 0.17 5.08
N GLY A 38 11.40 -1.00 4.47
CA GLY A 38 12.09 -2.23 4.88
C GLY A 38 13.61 -2.08 4.86
N PHE A 39 14.13 -1.41 3.82
CA PHE A 39 15.55 -1.09 3.72
C PHE A 39 15.99 -0.11 4.83
N SER A 40 15.20 0.93 5.10
CA SER A 40 15.47 1.89 6.17
C SER A 40 15.48 1.25 7.55
N LEU A 41 14.52 0.35 7.83
CA LEU A 41 14.47 -0.42 9.07
C LEU A 41 15.68 -1.36 9.22
N SER A 42 16.16 -1.94 8.12
CA SER A 42 17.37 -2.76 8.13
C SER A 42 18.60 -1.95 8.54
N ILE A 43 18.73 -0.72 8.04
CA ILE A 43 19.80 0.20 8.46
C ILE A 43 19.68 0.54 9.94
N TRP A 44 18.48 0.79 10.44
CA TRP A 44 18.25 1.06 11.86
C TRP A 44 18.67 -0.12 12.75
N ILE A 45 18.28 -1.35 12.39
CA ILE A 45 18.68 -2.57 13.11
C ILE A 45 20.21 -2.76 13.07
N LEU A 46 20.82 -2.55 11.91
CA LEU A 46 22.29 -2.69 11.75
C LEU A 46 23.05 -1.65 12.59
N SER A 47 22.48 -0.49 12.85
CA SER A 47 23.10 0.55 13.68
C SER A 47 23.39 0.07 15.11
N ILE A 48 22.63 -0.91 15.63
CA ILE A 48 22.87 -1.53 16.94
C ILE A 48 24.27 -2.16 17.00
N SER A 49 24.70 -2.77 15.89
CA SER A 49 26.01 -3.43 15.80
C SER A 49 27.19 -2.46 15.68
N ILE A 50 26.92 -1.22 15.26
CA ILE A 50 27.96 -0.17 15.10
C ILE A 50 28.28 0.48 16.45
N GLY A 51 27.27 0.65 17.30
CA GLY A 51 27.41 1.20 18.64
C GLY A 51 26.29 2.17 19.03
N GLN A 52 26.24 2.47 20.33
CA GLN A 52 25.14 3.23 20.95
C GLN A 52 24.95 4.61 20.31
N GLU A 53 26.03 5.32 20.02
CA GLU A 53 25.95 6.67 19.44
C GLU A 53 25.24 6.66 18.06
N MET A 54 25.57 5.69 17.19
CA MET A 54 24.94 5.58 15.89
C MET A 54 23.48 5.15 16.01
N PHE A 55 23.19 4.21 16.92
CA PHE A 55 21.82 3.78 17.19
C PHE A 55 20.95 4.95 17.68
N ASP A 56 21.44 5.75 18.62
CA ASP A 56 20.69 6.91 19.15
C ASP A 56 20.47 7.98 18.07
N ALA A 57 21.49 8.23 17.24
CA ALA A 57 21.37 9.19 16.14
C ALA A 57 20.28 8.79 15.13
N ILE A 58 20.27 7.52 14.69
CA ILE A 58 19.25 7.05 13.75
C ILE A 58 17.88 6.93 14.41
N SER A 59 17.81 6.47 15.66
CA SER A 59 16.56 6.37 16.40
C SER A 59 15.90 7.73 16.61
N SER A 60 16.67 8.78 16.85
CA SER A 60 16.15 10.16 16.97
C SER A 60 15.43 10.65 15.71
N ILE A 61 15.91 10.23 14.53
CA ILE A 61 15.25 10.53 13.24
C ILE A 61 13.91 9.78 13.17
N PHE A 62 13.88 8.50 13.52
CA PHE A 62 12.70 7.63 13.42
C PHE A 62 11.59 7.97 14.43
N THR A 63 11.94 8.62 15.54
CA THR A 63 11.00 9.05 16.58
C THR A 63 10.61 10.53 16.47
N SER A 64 11.11 11.24 15.46
CA SER A 64 10.75 12.63 15.22
C SER A 64 9.27 12.79 14.89
N PRO A 65 8.63 13.94 15.17
CA PRO A 65 7.22 14.17 14.85
C PRO A 65 6.88 13.95 13.36
N ILE A 66 7.80 14.32 12.46
CA ILE A 66 7.65 14.10 11.03
C ILE A 66 7.67 12.60 10.73
N ALA A 67 8.58 11.85 11.34
CA ALA A 67 8.65 10.40 11.17
C ALA A 67 7.38 9.71 11.67
N ILE A 68 6.76 10.15 12.76
CA ILE A 68 5.49 9.59 13.25
C ILE A 68 4.40 9.72 12.18
N VAL A 69 4.28 10.88 11.53
CA VAL A 69 3.32 11.07 10.42
C VAL A 69 3.63 10.11 9.27
N LEU A 70 4.91 9.96 8.92
CA LEU A 70 5.33 9.01 7.88
C LEU A 70 5.01 7.56 8.27
N TRP A 71 5.18 7.19 9.55
CA TRP A 71 4.82 5.86 10.05
C TRP A 71 3.33 5.57 9.95
N VAL A 72 2.46 6.56 10.15
CA VAL A 72 1.01 6.41 9.90
C VAL A 72 0.75 6.08 8.45
N LEU A 73 1.38 6.80 7.52
CA LEU A 73 1.22 6.57 6.07
C LEU A 73 1.80 5.20 5.65
N VAL A 74 2.93 4.80 6.22
CA VAL A 74 3.53 3.49 6.00
C VAL A 74 2.63 2.36 6.51
N THR A 75 2.04 2.52 7.69
CA THR A 75 1.08 1.56 8.26
C THR A 75 -0.15 1.43 7.36
N GLN A 76 -0.67 2.54 6.83
CA GLN A 76 -1.74 2.53 5.84
C GLN A 76 -1.33 1.80 4.56
N ALA A 77 -0.13 2.07 4.05
CA ALA A 77 0.40 1.38 2.87
C ALA A 77 0.54 -0.13 3.11
N PHE A 78 0.97 -0.53 4.31
CA PHE A 78 1.10 -1.92 4.71
C PHE A 78 -0.25 -2.65 4.70
N PHE A 79 -1.25 -2.14 5.42
CA PHE A 79 -2.56 -2.78 5.46
C PHE A 79 -3.23 -2.81 4.09
N TYR A 80 -3.12 -1.72 3.33
CA TYR A 80 -3.64 -1.66 1.97
C TYR A 80 -2.95 -2.69 1.07
N HIS A 81 -1.62 -2.75 1.08
CA HIS A 81 -0.84 -3.69 0.26
C HIS A 81 -1.16 -5.13 0.62
N PHE A 82 -1.22 -5.44 1.90
CA PHE A 82 -1.53 -6.77 2.41
C PHE A 82 -2.93 -7.24 1.99
N LEU A 83 -3.96 -6.43 2.24
CA LEU A 83 -5.34 -6.76 1.90
C LEU A 83 -5.56 -6.87 0.40
N ASN A 84 -4.96 -5.96 -0.37
CA ASN A 84 -5.06 -6.03 -1.82
C ASN A 84 -4.24 -7.20 -2.40
N GLY A 85 -3.15 -7.60 -1.75
CA GLY A 85 -2.41 -8.83 -2.06
C GLY A 85 -3.28 -10.07 -1.89
N ILE A 86 -4.03 -10.18 -0.78
CA ILE A 86 -5.01 -11.25 -0.58
C ILE A 86 -6.05 -11.27 -1.70
N ARG A 87 -6.55 -10.08 -2.11
CA ARG A 87 -7.48 -9.97 -3.24
C ARG A 87 -6.88 -10.52 -4.54
N HIS A 88 -5.61 -10.27 -4.81
CA HIS A 88 -4.91 -10.83 -5.98
C HIS A 88 -4.82 -12.36 -5.92
N LEU A 89 -4.58 -12.94 -4.74
CA LEU A 89 -4.60 -14.40 -4.57
C LEU A 89 -5.97 -15.03 -4.88
N PHE A 90 -7.09 -14.33 -4.60
CA PHE A 90 -8.41 -14.79 -5.05
C PHE A 90 -8.54 -14.80 -6.56
N TRP A 91 -7.94 -13.83 -7.26
CA TRP A 91 -7.92 -13.84 -8.72
C TRP A 91 -7.08 -14.97 -9.29
N ASP A 92 -5.94 -15.30 -8.67
CA ASP A 92 -5.08 -16.40 -9.11
C ASP A 92 -5.80 -17.76 -9.09
N ILE A 93 -6.79 -17.93 -8.22
CA ILE A 93 -7.66 -19.11 -8.19
C ILE A 93 -8.95 -18.95 -9.02
N GLY A 94 -9.01 -17.92 -9.89
CA GLY A 94 -10.12 -17.71 -10.82
C GLY A 94 -11.41 -17.15 -10.20
N LYS A 95 -11.35 -16.49 -9.03
CA LYS A 95 -12.51 -15.92 -8.34
C LYS A 95 -12.47 -14.40 -8.28
N GLY A 96 -13.64 -13.76 -8.28
CA GLY A 96 -13.74 -12.31 -8.05
C GLY A 96 -13.50 -11.44 -9.29
N PHE A 97 -13.71 -11.96 -10.51
CA PHE A 97 -13.49 -11.22 -11.75
C PHE A 97 -14.72 -10.47 -12.26
N GLU A 98 -15.90 -10.72 -11.72
CA GLU A 98 -17.08 -9.99 -12.14
C GLU A 98 -16.94 -8.49 -11.82
N THR A 99 -17.41 -7.63 -12.71
CA THR A 99 -17.27 -6.17 -12.57
C THR A 99 -17.81 -5.64 -11.24
N ARG A 100 -18.89 -6.25 -10.74
CA ARG A 100 -19.48 -5.92 -9.44
C ARG A 100 -18.55 -6.35 -8.29
N GLU A 101 -18.01 -7.56 -8.34
CA GLU A 101 -17.09 -8.11 -7.34
C GLU A 101 -15.79 -7.32 -7.29
N LEU A 102 -15.25 -6.91 -8.45
CA LEU A 102 -14.07 -6.07 -8.55
C LEU A 102 -14.24 -4.73 -7.81
N LYS A 103 -15.40 -4.09 -7.95
CA LYS A 103 -15.72 -2.81 -7.28
C LYS A 103 -15.92 -3.01 -5.78
N ILE A 104 -16.68 -4.01 -5.37
CA ILE A 104 -17.00 -4.27 -3.97
C ILE A 104 -15.72 -4.69 -3.22
N SER A 105 -14.97 -5.65 -3.72
CA SER A 105 -13.73 -6.11 -3.09
C SER A 105 -12.70 -4.98 -2.99
N GLY A 106 -12.60 -4.12 -4.01
CA GLY A 106 -11.75 -2.95 -3.97
C GLY A 106 -12.14 -1.94 -2.89
N ALA A 107 -13.44 -1.66 -2.74
CA ALA A 107 -13.96 -0.79 -1.69
C ALA A 107 -13.70 -1.37 -0.28
N ILE A 108 -13.91 -2.69 -0.11
CA ILE A 108 -13.63 -3.39 1.15
C ILE A 108 -12.15 -3.24 1.53
N VAL A 109 -11.23 -3.45 0.59
CA VAL A 109 -9.78 -3.30 0.84
C VAL A 109 -9.45 -1.91 1.35
N VAL A 110 -9.97 -0.86 0.70
CA VAL A 110 -9.70 0.53 1.10
C VAL A 110 -10.27 0.82 2.49
N ILE A 111 -11.54 0.51 2.73
CA ILE A 111 -12.20 0.78 4.01
C ILE A 111 -11.53 0.01 5.15
N LEU A 112 -11.29 -1.29 4.94
CA LEU A 112 -10.70 -2.14 5.96
C LEU A 112 -9.25 -1.73 6.28
N SER A 113 -8.46 -1.32 5.29
CA SER A 113 -7.10 -0.83 5.53
C SER A 113 -7.09 0.45 6.37
N LEU A 114 -8.03 1.37 6.14
CA LEU A 114 -8.19 2.59 6.94
C LEU A 114 -8.59 2.27 8.38
N ILE A 115 -9.55 1.36 8.57
CA ILE A 115 -9.99 0.93 9.90
C ILE A 115 -8.82 0.29 10.66
N LEU A 116 -8.10 -0.64 10.04
CA LEU A 116 -6.96 -1.30 10.69
C LEU A 116 -5.84 -0.32 11.05
N THR A 117 -5.55 0.64 10.18
CA THR A 117 -4.59 1.70 10.48
C THR A 117 -5.03 2.55 11.67
N ALA A 118 -6.30 2.97 11.68
CA ALA A 118 -6.84 3.76 12.79
C ALA A 118 -6.79 2.99 14.11
N LEU A 119 -7.22 1.73 14.13
CA LEU A 119 -7.19 0.89 15.33
C LEU A 119 -5.76 0.66 15.82
N PHE A 120 -4.81 0.41 14.92
CA PHE A 120 -3.41 0.23 15.26
C PHE A 120 -2.83 1.47 15.96
N TRP A 121 -3.05 2.66 15.41
CA TRP A 121 -2.52 3.89 15.96
C TRP A 121 -3.26 4.35 17.22
N LEU A 122 -4.56 4.09 17.34
CA LEU A 122 -5.30 4.30 18.59
C LEU A 122 -4.73 3.42 19.70
N TYR A 123 -4.41 2.18 19.41
CA TYR A 123 -3.75 1.28 20.37
C TYR A 123 -2.38 1.83 20.79
N ILE A 124 -1.51 2.19 19.85
CA ILE A 124 -0.18 2.73 20.14
C ILE A 124 -0.26 3.98 21.03
N PHE A 125 -1.16 4.91 20.71
CA PHE A 125 -1.31 6.13 21.52
C PHE A 125 -1.95 5.89 22.89
N SER A 126 -2.75 4.84 23.05
CA SER A 126 -3.30 4.48 24.36
C SER A 126 -2.25 3.92 25.30
N GLU A 127 -1.25 3.20 24.79
CA GLU A 127 -0.15 2.64 25.59
C GLU A 127 0.96 3.68 25.88
N SER A 128 1.01 4.78 25.13
CA SER A 128 2.05 5.81 25.30
C SER A 128 1.68 6.90 26.33
N ASN A 129 0.45 6.88 26.88
CA ASN A 129 -0.03 7.77 27.94
C ASN A 129 -0.08 7.05 29.28
#